data_d35a5b2aafb3ba1f4c09d7be5949edf3
#
_entry.id   d35a5b2aafb3ba1f4c09d7be5949edf3
#
_cell.length_a   1.000
_cell.length_b   1.000
_cell.length_c   1.000
_cell.angle_alpha   90.00
_cell.angle_beta   90.00
_cell.angle_gamma   90.00
#
_symmetry.space_group_name_H-M   'P 1'
#
loop_
_entity.id
_entity.type
_entity.pdbx_description
1 polymer ?
#
loop_
_entity_poly.entity_id
_entity_poly.type
_entity_poly.pdbx_seq_one_letter_code
_entity_poly.pdbx_strand_id
1 'polypeptide(L)'
;MLSLSSKNWLNHSLGVILSLGILSVATATLAQSTTNTEPLEENTVTPVNQTESLLSLQGGEKLMKEAEVAINAGNYDLAATKLQQARRIFNQLSNFYLQLGESFSGIDNRLAEGQRAGALKTATLRDESTYQLALVHRAQNKPELAVPLLIQIIRSQNPTSELGRKSYQQLYEIGFVETPFQTSNN
;
A
#
# COMPACT_ATOMS: atom_id res chain seq x y z
N MET A 1 17.89 -48.75 19.00
CA MET A 1 16.80 -49.59 18.49
C MET A 1 15.90 -48.71 17.69
N LEU A 2 16.04 -48.80 16.38
CA LEU A 2 15.03 -49.14 15.35
C LEU A 2 13.94 -48.08 15.19
N SER A 3 13.56 -47.53 14.04
CA SER A 3 13.66 -47.97 12.62
C SER A 3 13.26 -46.83 11.71
N LEU A 4 13.92 -46.76 10.57
CA LEU A 4 13.62 -46.06 9.32
C LEU A 4 12.25 -46.45 8.75
N SER A 5 11.55 -45.54 8.10
CA SER A 5 10.77 -45.91 6.92
C SER A 5 10.64 -44.75 5.94
N SER A 6 11.34 -44.87 4.86
CA SER A 6 11.20 -44.17 3.58
C SER A 6 10.01 -44.72 2.80
N LYS A 7 9.26 -43.92 2.06
CA LYS A 7 8.53 -44.38 0.87
C LYS A 7 8.56 -43.32 -0.22
N ASN A 8 9.41 -43.64 -1.20
CA ASN A 8 9.35 -43.12 -2.58
C ASN A 8 8.05 -43.56 -3.26
N TRP A 9 7.45 -42.67 -4.05
CA TRP A 9 6.59 -43.13 -5.14
C TRP A 9 6.87 -42.33 -6.40
N LEU A 10 7.67 -42.95 -7.25
CA LEU A 10 7.75 -42.76 -8.70
C LEU A 10 6.57 -43.51 -9.33
N ASN A 11 5.83 -42.92 -10.21
CA ASN A 11 5.27 -43.68 -11.33
C ASN A 11 5.14 -42.84 -12.61
N HIS A 12 5.70 -43.40 -13.63
CA HIS A 12 5.76 -43.05 -15.03
C HIS A 12 4.40 -43.24 -15.69
N SER A 13 4.06 -42.42 -16.67
CA SER A 13 3.27 -42.87 -17.81
C SER A 13 3.61 -42.08 -19.06
N LEU A 14 4.32 -42.76 -19.95
CA LEU A 14 4.57 -42.41 -21.33
C LEU A 14 3.28 -42.72 -22.12
N GLY A 15 2.84 -41.78 -22.95
CA GLY A 15 1.78 -42.02 -23.92
C GLY A 15 2.09 -41.29 -25.22
N VAL A 16 2.75 -42.01 -26.13
CA VAL A 16 2.95 -41.62 -27.53
C VAL A 16 1.69 -41.98 -28.31
N ILE A 17 1.08 -41.05 -29.00
CA ILE A 17 0.13 -41.33 -30.07
C ILE A 17 0.55 -40.55 -31.32
N LEU A 18 1.01 -41.31 -32.29
CA LEU A 18 1.24 -40.93 -33.69
C LEU A 18 -0.09 -41.08 -34.44
N SER A 19 -0.51 -40.09 -35.20
CA SER A 19 -1.47 -40.29 -36.28
C SER A 19 -1.26 -39.33 -37.44
N LEU A 20 -1.06 -39.98 -38.57
CA LEU A 20 -0.86 -39.53 -39.95
C LEU A 20 -1.93 -38.55 -40.45
N GLY A 21 -1.46 -37.56 -41.17
CA GLY A 21 -1.71 -37.16 -42.55
C GLY A 21 -3.15 -36.99 -43.06
N ILE A 22 -3.42 -35.78 -43.59
CA ILE A 22 -4.19 -35.60 -44.83
C ILE A 22 -3.70 -34.30 -45.50
N LEU A 23 -3.16 -34.46 -46.68
CA LEU A 23 -2.83 -33.40 -47.63
C LEU A 23 -4.12 -32.96 -48.31
N SER A 24 -4.53 -31.72 -48.13
CA SER A 24 -5.59 -31.12 -48.94
C SER A 24 -5.03 -29.92 -49.70
N VAL A 25 -4.98 -30.05 -51.00
CA VAL A 25 -4.66 -29.03 -51.98
C VAL A 25 -5.87 -28.09 -52.06
N ALA A 26 -5.74 -26.85 -51.68
CA ALA A 26 -6.75 -25.82 -51.87
C ALA A 26 -6.29 -24.82 -52.93
N THR A 27 -7.10 -24.70 -53.96
CA THR A 27 -6.99 -23.80 -55.11
C THR A 27 -6.99 -22.32 -54.69
N ALA A 28 -6.04 -21.56 -55.24
CA ALA A 28 -5.98 -20.12 -55.07
C ALA A 28 -7.13 -19.43 -55.78
N THR A 29 -8.01 -18.80 -55.05
CA THR A 29 -8.97 -17.83 -55.58
C THR A 29 -8.45 -16.41 -55.27
N LEU A 30 -8.11 -15.67 -56.32
CA LEU A 30 -7.81 -14.24 -56.23
C LEU A 30 -9.07 -13.50 -55.85
N ALA A 31 -9.21 -13.10 -54.61
CA ALA A 31 -10.23 -12.16 -54.17
C ALA A 31 -9.56 -10.79 -53.97
N GLN A 32 -10.11 -9.79 -54.67
CA GLN A 32 -9.75 -8.39 -54.59
C GLN A 32 -9.82 -7.87 -53.17
N SER A 33 -8.72 -7.31 -52.70
CA SER A 33 -8.68 -6.55 -51.44
C SER A 33 -9.47 -5.27 -51.58
N THR A 34 -10.70 -5.26 -51.08
CA THR A 34 -11.35 -4.00 -50.71
C THR A 34 -10.72 -3.58 -49.38
N THR A 35 -10.02 -2.47 -49.44
CA THR A 35 -9.45 -1.80 -48.24
C THR A 35 -10.60 -1.28 -47.40
N ASN A 36 -11.12 -2.11 -46.51
CA ASN A 36 -11.91 -1.62 -45.38
C ASN A 36 -10.90 -1.05 -44.36
N THR A 37 -10.78 0.26 -44.36
CA THR A 37 -10.19 0.99 -43.23
C THR A 37 -11.22 0.88 -42.08
N GLU A 38 -11.11 -0.17 -41.26
CA GLU A 38 -11.74 -0.12 -39.95
C GLU A 38 -11.17 1.04 -39.16
N PRO A 39 -12.00 1.87 -38.55
CA PRO A 39 -11.51 2.87 -37.61
C PRO A 39 -10.77 2.12 -36.49
N LEU A 40 -9.52 2.50 -36.23
CA LEU A 40 -8.81 2.10 -35.03
C LEU A 40 -9.72 2.42 -33.85
N GLU A 41 -10.38 1.41 -33.28
CA GLU A 41 -11.02 1.54 -31.99
C GLU A 41 -9.93 2.01 -31.03
N GLU A 42 -10.03 3.26 -30.63
CA GLU A 42 -9.26 3.82 -29.54
C GLU A 42 -9.58 2.95 -28.33
N ASN A 43 -8.66 2.02 -28.01
CA ASN A 43 -8.75 1.21 -26.82
C ASN A 43 -8.74 2.17 -25.62
N THR A 44 -9.91 2.69 -25.28
CA THR A 44 -10.13 3.38 -24.02
C THR A 44 -9.95 2.35 -22.91
N VAL A 45 -8.71 2.23 -22.46
CA VAL A 45 -8.38 1.42 -21.29
C VAL A 45 -9.15 2.05 -20.12
N THR A 46 -10.29 1.46 -19.80
CA THR A 46 -11.05 1.86 -18.61
C THR A 46 -10.19 1.56 -17.39
N PRO A 47 -9.84 2.57 -16.58
CA PRO A 47 -9.05 2.33 -15.38
C PRO A 47 -9.78 1.30 -14.51
N VAL A 48 -9.13 0.19 -14.20
CA VAL A 48 -9.64 -0.78 -13.23
C VAL A 48 -9.84 -0.02 -11.92
N ASN A 49 -11.07 -0.02 -11.40
CA ASN A 49 -11.38 0.59 -10.11
C ASN A 49 -10.53 -0.09 -9.04
N GLN A 50 -9.46 0.57 -8.59
CA GLN A 50 -8.57 0.10 -7.53
C GLN A 50 -9.23 0.09 -6.14
N THR A 51 -10.52 0.42 -6.06
CA THR A 51 -11.27 0.53 -4.79
C THR A 51 -11.34 -0.77 -4.00
N GLU A 52 -11.14 -1.92 -4.64
CA GLU A 52 -11.13 -3.23 -3.97
C GLU A 52 -9.72 -3.74 -3.64
N SER A 53 -8.67 -3.09 -4.14
CA SER A 53 -7.30 -3.47 -3.83
C SER A 53 -6.93 -3.05 -2.41
N LEU A 54 -6.37 -3.98 -1.65
CA LEU A 54 -5.80 -3.65 -0.33
C LEU A 54 -4.67 -2.60 -0.45
N LEU A 55 -3.92 -2.60 -1.56
CA LEU A 55 -2.92 -1.58 -1.86
C LEU A 55 -3.57 -0.39 -2.59
N SER A 56 -4.41 0.32 -1.89
CA SER A 56 -5.08 1.52 -2.38
C SER A 56 -5.27 2.53 -1.25
N LEU A 57 -5.50 3.79 -1.62
CA LEU A 57 -5.83 4.84 -0.63
C LEU A 57 -7.05 4.41 0.20
N GLN A 58 -8.12 3.97 -0.47
CA GLN A 58 -9.35 3.51 0.17
C GLN A 58 -9.13 2.28 1.05
N GLY A 59 -8.25 1.35 0.63
CA GLY A 59 -7.89 0.18 1.44
C GLY A 59 -7.24 0.58 2.76
N GLY A 60 -6.32 1.56 2.74
CA GLY A 60 -5.71 2.12 3.94
C GLY A 60 -6.70 2.85 4.83
N GLU A 61 -7.55 3.72 4.26
CA GLU A 61 -8.60 4.46 4.98
C GLU A 61 -9.63 3.51 5.61
N LYS A 62 -10.02 2.44 4.93
CA LYS A 62 -10.89 1.40 5.48
C LYS A 62 -10.28 0.76 6.73
N LEU A 63 -9.00 0.42 6.69
CA LEU A 63 -8.31 -0.15 7.86
C LEU A 63 -8.25 0.82 9.03
N MET A 64 -8.05 2.11 8.80
CA MET A 64 -8.13 3.13 9.86
C MET A 64 -9.52 3.18 10.50
N LYS A 65 -10.58 3.13 9.69
CA LYS A 65 -11.96 3.09 10.18
C LYS A 65 -12.26 1.81 10.97
N GLU A 66 -11.77 0.66 10.52
CA GLU A 66 -11.89 -0.61 11.26
C GLU A 66 -11.15 -0.53 12.61
N ALA A 67 -10.00 0.14 12.65
CA ALA A 67 -9.27 0.40 13.89
C ALA A 67 -10.04 1.29 14.85
N GLU A 68 -10.69 2.34 14.36
CA GLU A 68 -11.54 3.22 15.17
C GLU A 68 -12.70 2.44 15.82
N VAL A 69 -13.36 1.56 15.07
CA VAL A 69 -14.40 0.66 15.61
C VAL A 69 -13.83 -0.23 16.71
N ALA A 70 -12.63 -0.78 16.50
CA ALA A 70 -11.97 -1.63 17.48
C ALA A 70 -11.57 -0.85 18.75
N ILE A 71 -11.10 0.40 18.62
CA ILE A 71 -10.80 1.29 19.74
C ILE A 71 -12.07 1.55 20.57
N ASN A 72 -13.16 1.89 19.91
CA ASN A 72 -14.44 2.16 20.58
C ASN A 72 -15.01 0.93 21.29
N ALA A 73 -14.67 -0.27 20.82
CA ALA A 73 -15.00 -1.54 21.46
C ALA A 73 -14.00 -1.97 22.55
N GLY A 74 -12.93 -1.19 22.81
CA GLY A 74 -11.88 -1.54 23.75
C GLY A 74 -10.94 -2.65 23.27
N ASN A 75 -11.04 -3.08 22.00
CA ASN A 75 -10.20 -4.10 21.40
C ASN A 75 -8.91 -3.48 20.83
N TYR A 76 -8.01 -3.10 21.73
CA TYR A 76 -6.77 -2.40 21.37
C TYR A 76 -5.79 -3.27 20.56
N ASP A 77 -5.79 -4.58 20.70
CA ASP A 77 -4.92 -5.48 19.93
C ASP A 77 -5.35 -5.52 18.45
N LEU A 78 -6.65 -5.61 18.20
CA LEU A 78 -7.20 -5.52 16.84
C LEU A 78 -6.94 -4.14 16.25
N ALA A 79 -7.17 -3.07 17.02
CA ALA A 79 -6.91 -1.70 16.59
C ALA A 79 -5.44 -1.51 16.18
N ALA A 80 -4.49 -1.96 17.01
CA ALA A 80 -3.07 -1.89 16.70
C ALA A 80 -2.73 -2.64 15.40
N THR A 81 -3.29 -3.83 15.22
CA THR A 81 -3.11 -4.62 14.00
C THR A 81 -3.60 -3.88 12.75
N LYS A 82 -4.80 -3.30 12.80
CA LYS A 82 -5.38 -2.54 11.68
C LYS A 82 -4.58 -1.27 11.36
N LEU A 83 -4.17 -0.52 12.38
CA LEU A 83 -3.34 0.69 12.20
C LEU A 83 -1.95 0.36 11.64
N GLN A 84 -1.33 -0.73 12.07
CA GLN A 84 -0.07 -1.20 11.47
C GLN A 84 -0.22 -1.56 10.00
N GLN A 85 -1.35 -2.17 9.61
CA GLN A 85 -1.65 -2.48 8.20
C GLN A 85 -1.85 -1.21 7.39
N ALA A 86 -2.68 -0.27 7.86
CA ALA A 86 -2.91 1.02 7.21
C ALA A 86 -1.61 1.80 7.00
N ARG A 87 -0.79 1.91 8.05
CA ARG A 87 0.52 2.55 8.02
C ARG A 87 1.44 1.95 6.96
N ARG A 88 1.48 0.61 6.82
CA ARG A 88 2.29 -0.06 5.79
C ARG A 88 1.80 0.28 4.39
N ILE A 89 0.48 0.25 4.15
CA ILE A 89 -0.12 0.60 2.86
C ILE A 89 0.23 2.04 2.48
N PHE A 90 0.00 2.99 3.37
CA PHE A 90 0.27 4.40 3.08
C PHE A 90 1.76 4.67 2.86
N ASN A 91 2.64 3.98 3.59
CA ASN A 91 4.08 4.08 3.35
C ASN A 91 4.48 3.55 1.97
N GLN A 92 3.92 2.43 1.53
CA GLN A 92 4.17 1.88 0.20
C GLN A 92 3.63 2.82 -0.89
N LEU A 93 2.41 3.30 -0.76
CA LEU A 93 1.81 4.24 -1.70
C LEU A 93 2.62 5.54 -1.80
N SER A 94 3.04 6.10 -0.66
CA SER A 94 3.88 7.31 -0.64
C SER A 94 5.17 7.11 -1.42
N ASN A 95 5.86 5.98 -1.22
CA ASN A 95 7.09 5.67 -1.93
C ASN A 95 6.84 5.45 -3.43
N PHE A 96 5.77 4.77 -3.83
CA PHE A 96 5.44 4.55 -5.24
C PHE A 96 5.11 5.86 -5.95
N TYR A 97 4.30 6.71 -5.35
CA TYR A 97 4.01 8.03 -5.90
C TYR A 97 5.25 8.92 -5.99
N LEU A 98 6.14 8.87 -5.00
CA LEU A 98 7.41 9.62 -5.05
C LEU A 98 8.28 9.16 -6.23
N GLN A 99 8.48 7.85 -6.39
CA GLN A 99 9.25 7.27 -7.49
C GLN A 99 8.66 7.62 -8.87
N LEU A 100 7.32 7.57 -8.99
CA LEU A 100 6.64 8.00 -10.22
C LEU A 100 6.86 9.48 -10.48
N GLY A 101 6.73 10.33 -9.47
CA GLY A 101 6.97 11.77 -9.59
C GLY A 101 8.40 12.10 -10.01
N GLU A 102 9.38 11.35 -9.52
CA GLU A 102 10.78 11.47 -9.92
C GLU A 102 10.99 11.02 -11.36
N SER A 103 10.38 9.90 -11.77
CA SER A 103 10.51 9.32 -13.11
C SER A 103 9.97 10.25 -14.22
N PHE A 104 8.95 11.04 -13.92
CA PHE A 104 8.36 11.99 -14.88
C PHE A 104 8.90 13.42 -14.75
N SER A 105 9.81 13.65 -13.81
CA SER A 105 10.43 14.96 -13.60
C SER A 105 11.24 15.39 -14.84
N GLY A 106 10.90 16.55 -15.40
CA GLY A 106 11.52 17.06 -16.63
C GLY A 106 10.96 16.46 -17.94
N ILE A 107 10.05 15.47 -17.86
CA ILE A 107 9.36 14.88 -19.02
C ILE A 107 7.93 15.43 -19.10
N ASP A 108 7.14 15.25 -18.03
CA ASP A 108 5.80 15.81 -17.87
C ASP A 108 5.64 16.35 -16.43
N ASN A 109 5.79 17.67 -16.31
CA ASN A 109 5.73 18.33 -15.02
C ASN A 109 4.36 18.20 -14.35
N ARG A 110 3.26 18.19 -15.12
CA ARG A 110 1.90 18.02 -14.60
C ARG A 110 1.73 16.64 -13.97
N LEU A 111 2.21 15.60 -14.64
CA LEU A 111 2.23 14.24 -14.09
C LEU A 111 3.12 14.17 -12.84
N ALA A 112 4.35 14.69 -12.90
CA ALA A 112 5.28 14.69 -11.78
C ALA A 112 4.70 15.37 -10.53
N GLU A 113 4.05 16.52 -10.69
CA GLU A 113 3.40 17.26 -9.59
C GLU A 113 2.21 16.49 -9.03
N GLY A 114 1.36 15.89 -9.87
CA GLY A 114 0.26 15.05 -9.43
C GLY A 114 0.73 13.87 -8.57
N GLN A 115 1.83 13.22 -8.98
CA GLN A 115 2.40 12.12 -8.20
C GLN A 115 3.03 12.61 -6.88
N ARG A 116 3.71 13.75 -6.87
CA ARG A 116 4.23 14.35 -5.62
C ARG A 116 3.10 14.70 -4.63
N ALA A 117 1.99 15.23 -5.13
CA ALA A 117 0.81 15.50 -4.32
C ALA A 117 0.22 14.20 -3.73
N GLY A 118 0.15 13.12 -4.51
CA GLY A 118 -0.23 11.78 -4.05
C GLY A 118 0.71 11.24 -2.97
N ALA A 119 2.02 11.41 -3.16
CA ALA A 119 3.04 11.03 -2.17
C ALA A 119 2.86 11.78 -0.85
N LEU A 120 2.65 13.09 -0.90
CA LEU A 120 2.43 13.91 0.29
C LEU A 120 1.15 13.49 1.03
N LYS A 121 0.03 13.31 0.31
CA LYS A 121 -1.24 12.87 0.91
C LYS A 121 -1.07 11.53 1.64
N THR A 122 -0.44 10.56 1.00
CA THR A 122 -0.26 9.23 1.59
C THR A 122 0.76 9.23 2.72
N ALA A 123 1.79 10.07 2.68
CA ALA A 123 2.71 10.28 3.80
C ALA A 123 2.00 10.89 5.02
N THR A 124 1.10 11.83 4.82
CA THR A 124 0.27 12.40 5.90
C THR A 124 -0.59 11.33 6.56
N LEU A 125 -1.30 10.52 5.76
CA LEU A 125 -2.14 9.42 6.28
C LEU A 125 -1.32 8.34 7.00
N ARG A 126 -0.10 8.06 6.52
CA ARG A 126 0.85 7.20 7.23
C ARG A 126 1.15 7.73 8.63
N ASP A 127 1.39 9.01 8.75
CA ASP A 127 1.77 9.62 10.03
C ASP A 127 0.56 9.76 10.96
N GLU A 128 -0.63 10.04 10.42
CA GLU A 128 -1.89 9.98 11.18
C GLU A 128 -2.16 8.57 11.74
N SER A 129 -2.03 7.54 10.90
CA SER A 129 -2.18 6.15 11.36
C SER A 129 -1.10 5.75 12.37
N THR A 130 0.12 6.31 12.24
CA THR A 130 1.20 6.13 13.21
C THR A 130 0.88 6.78 14.55
N TYR A 131 0.28 7.97 14.52
CA TYR A 131 -0.16 8.68 15.73
C TYR A 131 -1.25 7.91 16.47
N GLN A 132 -2.28 7.47 15.76
CA GLN A 132 -3.34 6.64 16.36
C GLN A 132 -2.78 5.34 16.95
N LEU A 133 -1.83 4.70 16.28
CA LEU A 133 -1.14 3.51 16.80
C LEU A 133 -0.37 3.80 18.09
N ALA A 134 0.30 4.96 18.18
CA ALA A 134 0.97 5.37 19.42
C ALA A 134 -0.03 5.56 20.57
N LEU A 135 -1.20 6.17 20.30
CA LEU A 135 -2.26 6.32 21.29
C LEU A 135 -2.84 4.97 21.74
N VAL A 136 -3.02 4.02 20.83
CA VAL A 136 -3.45 2.65 21.14
C VAL A 136 -2.42 1.96 22.05
N HIS A 137 -1.13 2.08 21.76
CA HIS A 137 -0.09 1.52 22.64
C HIS A 137 -0.08 2.17 24.03
N ARG A 138 -0.34 3.48 24.13
CA ARG A 138 -0.55 4.14 25.42
C ARG A 138 -1.74 3.56 26.17
N ALA A 139 -2.88 3.36 25.49
CA ALA A 139 -4.08 2.76 26.08
C ALA A 139 -3.85 1.33 26.55
N GLN A 140 -2.94 0.60 25.88
CA GLN A 140 -2.47 -0.73 26.32
C GLN A 140 -1.46 -0.69 27.49
N ASN A 141 -1.11 0.50 28.00
CA ASN A 141 -0.04 0.72 28.96
C ASN A 141 1.34 0.21 28.49
N LYS A 142 1.65 0.43 27.19
CA LYS A 142 2.91 0.06 26.53
C LYS A 142 3.61 1.32 25.99
N PRO A 143 4.05 2.27 26.84
CA PRO A 143 4.67 3.51 26.39
C PRO A 143 5.96 3.27 25.61
N GLU A 144 6.69 2.19 25.87
CA GLU A 144 7.89 1.79 25.14
C GLU A 144 7.64 1.55 23.64
N LEU A 145 6.41 1.21 23.25
CA LEU A 145 6.00 1.07 21.85
C LEU A 145 5.49 2.40 21.26
N ALA A 146 4.94 3.28 22.09
CA ALA A 146 4.43 4.57 21.65
C ALA A 146 5.55 5.59 21.36
N VAL A 147 6.57 5.66 22.23
CA VAL A 147 7.67 6.63 22.14
C VAL A 147 8.34 6.67 20.76
N PRO A 148 8.83 5.57 20.19
CA PRO A 148 9.49 5.59 18.88
C PRO A 148 8.57 6.05 17.75
N LEU A 149 7.26 5.77 17.82
CA LEU A 149 6.27 6.20 16.84
C LEU A 149 6.07 7.71 16.90
N LEU A 150 5.94 8.28 18.10
CA LEU A 150 5.79 9.73 18.30
C LEU A 150 7.05 10.50 17.84
N ILE A 151 8.23 9.98 18.12
CA ILE A 151 9.49 10.58 17.63
C ILE A 151 9.56 10.53 16.10
N GLN A 152 9.12 9.42 15.48
CA GLN A 152 9.07 9.31 14.02
C GLN A 152 8.17 10.38 13.41
N ILE A 153 7.01 10.66 13.99
CA ILE A 153 6.08 11.69 13.49
C ILE A 153 6.70 13.07 13.59
N ILE A 154 7.31 13.41 14.72
CA ILE A 154 7.98 14.71 14.92
C ILE A 154 9.05 14.94 13.84
N ARG A 155 9.80 13.88 13.49
CA ARG A 155 10.84 13.96 12.47
C ARG A 155 10.30 14.09 11.05
N SER A 156 9.17 13.43 10.74
CA SER A 156 8.58 13.43 9.39
C SER A 156 7.71 14.65 9.11
N GLN A 157 7.00 15.16 10.11
CA GLN A 157 6.01 16.23 9.96
C GLN A 157 6.53 17.62 10.35
N ASN A 158 7.71 17.74 10.90
CA ASN A 158 8.23 18.93 11.56
C ASN A 158 7.59 19.15 12.96
N PRO A 159 8.37 19.50 13.99
CA PRO A 159 7.85 19.72 15.36
C PRO A 159 6.83 20.85 15.51
N THR A 160 6.83 21.82 14.57
CA THR A 160 5.87 22.94 14.59
C THR A 160 4.54 22.64 13.90
N SER A 161 4.43 21.55 13.15
CA SER A 161 3.16 21.10 12.57
C SER A 161 2.16 20.70 13.66
N GLU A 162 0.89 20.63 13.33
CA GLU A 162 -0.14 20.22 14.29
C GLU A 162 0.13 18.80 14.83
N LEU A 163 0.42 17.86 13.94
CA LEU A 163 0.68 16.47 14.33
C LEU A 163 2.01 16.33 15.08
N GLY A 164 3.03 17.11 14.70
CA GLY A 164 4.31 17.17 15.43
C GLY A 164 4.14 17.66 16.86
N ARG A 165 3.40 18.76 17.06
CA ARG A 165 3.08 19.28 18.40
C ARG A 165 2.28 18.27 19.22
N LYS A 166 1.23 17.68 18.65
CA LYS A 166 0.45 16.63 19.33
C LYS A 166 1.34 15.46 19.76
N SER A 167 2.25 15.04 18.88
CA SER A 167 3.17 13.93 19.18
C SER A 167 4.16 14.29 20.31
N TYR A 168 4.68 15.52 20.31
CA TYR A 168 5.54 15.98 21.40
C TYR A 168 4.78 16.10 22.73
N GLN A 169 3.54 16.58 22.70
CA GLN A 169 2.67 16.61 23.87
C GLN A 169 2.45 15.22 24.46
N GLN A 170 2.27 14.20 23.60
CA GLN A 170 2.16 12.82 24.06
C GLN A 170 3.43 12.32 24.74
N LEU A 171 4.63 12.70 24.24
CA LEU A 171 5.91 12.37 24.88
C LEU A 171 6.05 13.01 26.27
N TYR A 172 5.56 14.25 26.41
CA TYR A 172 5.53 14.96 27.69
C TYR A 172 4.57 14.29 28.69
N GLU A 173 3.36 13.94 28.26
CA GLU A 173 2.34 13.29 29.09
C GLU A 173 2.74 11.91 29.61
N ILE A 174 3.55 11.16 28.88
CA ILE A 174 4.09 9.86 29.31
C ILE A 174 5.39 10.00 30.12
N GLY A 175 5.87 11.24 30.35
CA GLY A 175 7.08 11.51 31.11
C GLY A 175 8.38 11.17 30.39
N PHE A 176 8.37 11.04 29.05
CA PHE A 176 9.57 10.78 28.26
C PHE A 176 10.42 12.05 28.08
N VAL A 177 9.79 13.21 28.05
CA VAL A 177 10.43 14.55 28.03
C VAL A 177 9.95 15.37 29.22
N GLU A 178 10.82 16.19 29.79
CA GLU A 178 10.54 16.99 31.00
C GLU A 178 10.02 18.39 30.66
N THR A 179 10.35 18.90 29.47
CA THR A 179 10.01 20.27 29.07
C THR A 179 8.81 20.28 28.13
N PRO A 180 7.71 21.01 28.45
CA PRO A 180 6.60 21.15 27.55
C PRO A 180 6.97 21.98 26.31
N PHE A 181 6.35 21.67 25.17
CA PHE A 181 6.51 22.47 23.95
C PHE A 181 5.75 23.78 24.08
N GLN A 182 6.46 24.88 24.13
CA GLN A 182 5.86 26.22 24.13
C GLN A 182 5.84 26.75 22.70
N THR A 183 4.63 26.96 22.15
CA THR A 183 4.49 27.79 20.95
C THR A 183 4.75 29.24 21.38
N SER A 184 5.87 29.82 20.92
CA SER A 184 6.03 31.27 21.03
C SER A 184 4.91 31.92 20.22
N ASN A 185 3.91 32.45 20.90
CA ASN A 185 2.95 33.42 20.32
C ASN A 185 3.76 34.68 20.02
N ASN A 186 4.28 34.79 18.79
CA ASN A 186 4.67 36.10 18.22
C ASN A 186 3.52 36.68 17.44
#